data_31f79c626587bd2160d23001ff4deaa3
#
_entry.id   31f79c626587bd2160d23001ff4deaa3
#
_cell.length_a   1.000
_cell.length_b   1.000
_cell.length_c   1.000
_cell.angle_alpha   90.00
_cell.angle_beta   90.00
_cell.angle_gamma   90.00
#
_symmetry.space_group_name_H-M   'P 1'
#
loop_
_entity.id
_entity.type
_entity.pdbx_description
1 polymer ?
#
loop_
_entity_poly.entity_id
_entity_poly.type
_entity_poly.pdbx_seq_one_letter_code
_entity_poly.pdbx_strand_id
1 'polypeptide(L)'
;MKRLMAAGVLALALQMAWGQQRLVEIHDLLVPVPGAAKRVALTLDACSGKYDGDLVQFLIRNKIPATLFATKKWLDQNPYGVSVIKANLDLLDVENHGENHIPAVIGAGRKVYGIPGQPDVVHLRREVLAGAQAIEAAVGVAPHWYRGATGIYDAQAVAEINKLGFKIAGFSVNADAGATLTQAAIEGRLKQVKGGDVIIAHMNKPTGFTAEAFSTGLIHLLKNGFVFVRLDKVELRDVVER
;
A
#
# COMPACT_ATOMS: atom_id res chain seq x y z
N MET A 1 -16.20 43.27 64.16
CA MET A 1 -15.30 43.20 63.00
C MET A 1 -15.23 41.75 62.56
N LYS A 2 -15.99 41.35 61.57
CA LYS A 2 -16.00 39.98 61.00
C LYS A 2 -15.24 40.01 59.64
N ARG A 3 -14.13 39.32 59.58
CA ARG A 3 -13.36 39.11 58.30
C ARG A 3 -13.97 37.93 57.56
N LEU A 4 -14.55 38.18 56.39
CA LEU A 4 -14.90 37.14 55.43
C LEU A 4 -13.59 36.69 54.73
N MET A 5 -13.30 35.40 54.82
CA MET A 5 -12.33 34.75 53.96
C MET A 5 -13.02 34.30 52.70
N ALA A 6 -12.63 34.84 51.54
CA ALA A 6 -13.02 34.35 50.22
C ALA A 6 -12.15 33.17 49.86
N ALA A 7 -12.77 31.99 49.72
CA ALA A 7 -12.11 30.80 49.18
C ALA A 7 -12.13 30.89 47.66
N GLY A 8 -10.95 31.12 47.05
CA GLY A 8 -10.78 31.05 45.61
C GLY A 8 -10.73 29.59 45.15
N VAL A 9 -11.73 29.16 44.38
CA VAL A 9 -11.71 27.87 43.68
C VAL A 9 -10.83 28.01 42.47
N LEU A 10 -9.65 27.42 42.53
CA LEU A 10 -8.71 27.32 41.41
C LEU A 10 -9.22 26.17 40.50
N ALA A 11 -9.94 26.48 39.44
CA ALA A 11 -10.29 25.51 38.42
C ALA A 11 -9.00 25.18 37.58
N LEU A 12 -8.36 24.06 37.87
CA LEU A 12 -7.35 23.49 36.99
C LEU A 12 -8.07 22.98 35.74
N ALA A 13 -8.04 23.77 34.68
CA ALA A 13 -8.35 23.28 33.33
C ALA A 13 -7.25 22.30 32.90
N LEU A 14 -7.50 21.00 33.03
CA LEU A 14 -6.71 20.00 32.32
C LEU A 14 -6.96 20.23 30.82
N GLN A 15 -6.08 20.99 30.18
CA GLN A 15 -5.93 20.95 28.74
C GLN A 15 -5.35 19.59 28.40
N MET A 16 -6.21 18.63 28.03
CA MET A 16 -5.76 17.45 27.32
C MET A 16 -5.15 17.95 26.00
N ALA A 17 -3.84 18.05 25.97
CA ALA A 17 -3.10 18.19 24.73
C ALA A 17 -3.37 16.92 23.91
N TRP A 18 -4.28 17.00 22.98
CA TRP A 18 -4.45 16.02 21.91
C TRP A 18 -3.18 16.11 21.07
N GLY A 19 -2.15 15.37 21.47
CA GLY A 19 -0.94 15.26 20.68
C GLY A 19 -1.34 14.81 19.28
N GLN A 20 -0.96 15.59 18.26
CA GLN A 20 -1.13 15.16 16.89
C GLN A 20 -0.48 13.77 16.77
N GLN A 21 -1.28 12.74 16.56
CA GLN A 21 -0.78 11.39 16.39
C GLN A 21 0.21 11.41 15.23
N ARG A 22 1.45 10.98 15.51
CA ARG A 22 2.53 10.95 14.53
C ARG A 22 2.09 10.10 13.33
N LEU A 23 2.25 10.65 12.12
CA LEU A 23 2.07 9.91 10.89
C LEU A 23 3.32 9.09 10.62
N VAL A 24 3.13 7.87 10.14
CA VAL A 24 4.21 6.94 9.80
C VAL A 24 3.98 6.37 8.40
N GLU A 25 5.02 6.27 7.61
CA GLU A 25 5.09 5.44 6.42
C GLU A 25 5.66 4.08 6.83
N ILE A 26 5.02 2.99 6.42
CA ILE A 26 5.50 1.65 6.78
C ILE A 26 6.48 1.18 5.71
N HIS A 27 7.69 0.88 6.14
CA HIS A 27 8.75 0.36 5.30
C HIS A 27 9.05 -1.10 5.65
N ASP A 28 8.97 -1.96 4.64
CA ASP A 28 9.15 -3.40 4.79
C ASP A 28 10.24 -3.96 3.90
N LEU A 29 10.90 -5.00 4.38
CA LEU A 29 11.78 -5.89 3.63
C LEU A 29 11.29 -7.33 3.75
N LEU A 30 11.64 -8.17 2.78
CA LEU A 30 11.46 -9.62 2.89
C LEU A 30 12.32 -10.18 4.03
N VAL A 31 11.77 -11.12 4.78
CA VAL A 31 12.56 -11.91 5.72
C VAL A 31 13.60 -12.72 4.92
N PRO A 32 14.90 -12.59 5.26
CA PRO A 32 15.96 -13.31 4.55
C PRO A 32 15.82 -14.83 4.69
N VAL A 33 16.02 -15.55 3.59
CA VAL A 33 16.11 -17.01 3.59
C VAL A 33 17.57 -17.38 3.24
N PRO A 34 18.29 -18.01 4.18
CA PRO A 34 19.69 -18.41 3.95
C PRO A 34 19.84 -19.27 2.69
N GLY A 35 20.83 -18.97 1.86
CA GLY A 35 21.11 -19.71 0.62
C GLY A 35 20.11 -19.50 -0.53
N ALA A 36 19.07 -18.69 -0.34
CA ALA A 36 18.12 -18.37 -1.40
C ALA A 36 18.70 -17.35 -2.38
N ALA A 37 18.18 -17.36 -3.61
CA ALA A 37 18.44 -16.34 -4.61
C ALA A 37 18.09 -14.92 -4.10
N LYS A 38 18.50 -13.87 -4.82
CA LYS A 38 18.14 -12.47 -4.54
C LYS A 38 16.63 -12.27 -4.73
N ARG A 39 15.82 -12.59 -3.71
CA ARG A 39 14.37 -12.47 -3.75
C ARG A 39 13.97 -11.00 -3.63
N VAL A 40 12.98 -10.58 -4.42
CA VAL A 40 12.34 -9.26 -4.33
C VAL A 40 10.83 -9.42 -4.52
N ALA A 41 10.04 -8.61 -3.83
CA ALA A 41 8.60 -8.57 -4.07
C ALA A 41 8.27 -7.38 -4.98
N LEU A 42 7.52 -7.63 -6.06
CA LEU A 42 6.91 -6.59 -6.85
C LEU A 42 5.47 -6.39 -6.37
N THR A 43 5.14 -5.17 -5.98
CA THR A 43 3.78 -4.79 -5.60
C THR A 43 3.29 -3.64 -6.46
N LEU A 44 2.03 -3.71 -6.92
CA LEU A 44 1.43 -2.75 -7.83
C LEU A 44 0.12 -2.21 -7.26
N ASP A 45 0.04 -0.91 -7.05
CA ASP A 45 -1.17 -0.27 -6.56
C ASP A 45 -2.09 0.10 -7.74
N ALA A 46 -3.37 -0.24 -7.60
CA ALA A 46 -4.46 0.09 -8.51
C ALA A 46 -5.46 1.01 -7.78
N CYS A 47 -5.06 2.26 -7.57
CA CYS A 47 -5.78 3.26 -6.78
C CYS A 47 -7.15 3.63 -7.37
N SER A 48 -7.12 4.15 -8.57
CA SER A 48 -8.24 4.50 -9.46
C SER A 48 -7.67 4.74 -10.85
N GLY A 49 -8.52 4.96 -11.86
CA GLY A 49 -8.05 5.16 -13.22
C GLY A 49 -8.16 3.89 -14.05
N LYS A 50 -7.36 3.80 -15.11
CA LYS A 50 -7.51 2.75 -16.13
C LYS A 50 -6.56 1.59 -15.91
N TYR A 51 -7.00 0.40 -16.27
CA TYR A 51 -6.16 -0.79 -16.34
C TYR A 51 -4.99 -0.60 -17.30
N ASP A 52 -3.78 -0.86 -16.83
CA ASP A 52 -2.56 -0.87 -17.64
C ASP A 52 -2.33 -2.27 -18.22
N GLY A 53 -2.91 -2.49 -19.40
CA GLY A 53 -2.84 -3.78 -20.08
C GLY A 53 -1.42 -4.14 -20.52
N ASP A 54 -0.62 -3.16 -20.93
CA ASP A 54 0.76 -3.38 -21.40
C ASP A 54 1.65 -3.87 -20.26
N LEU A 55 1.53 -3.24 -19.08
CA LEU A 55 2.24 -3.65 -17.87
C LEU A 55 1.85 -5.08 -17.45
N VAL A 56 0.55 -5.36 -17.33
CA VAL A 56 0.08 -6.67 -16.86
C VAL A 56 0.42 -7.77 -17.86
N GLN A 57 0.26 -7.54 -19.15
CA GLN A 57 0.65 -8.50 -20.19
C GLN A 57 2.17 -8.73 -20.23
N PHE A 58 2.98 -7.70 -19.95
CA PHE A 58 4.42 -7.86 -19.81
C PHE A 58 4.76 -8.80 -18.64
N LEU A 59 4.14 -8.64 -17.47
CA LEU A 59 4.35 -9.52 -16.31
C LEU A 59 3.96 -10.96 -16.63
N ILE A 60 2.80 -11.18 -17.25
CA ILE A 60 2.32 -12.52 -17.64
C ILE A 60 3.26 -13.19 -18.62
N ARG A 61 3.65 -12.51 -19.72
CA ARG A 61 4.55 -13.06 -20.73
C ARG A 61 5.92 -13.45 -20.18
N ASN A 62 6.43 -12.69 -19.21
CA ASN A 62 7.74 -12.93 -18.61
C ASN A 62 7.65 -13.76 -17.32
N LYS A 63 6.47 -14.24 -16.95
CA LYS A 63 6.21 -15.03 -15.73
C LYS A 63 6.75 -14.34 -14.47
N ILE A 64 6.55 -13.04 -14.35
CA ILE A 64 6.96 -12.23 -13.21
C ILE A 64 5.81 -12.19 -12.20
N PRO A 65 5.93 -12.86 -11.04
CA PRO A 65 4.91 -12.81 -10.00
C PRO A 65 4.83 -11.41 -9.41
N ALA A 66 3.61 -10.97 -9.09
CA ALA A 66 3.35 -9.69 -8.43
C ALA A 66 2.16 -9.78 -7.47
N THR A 67 2.14 -8.90 -6.45
CA THR A 67 0.98 -8.66 -5.61
C THR A 67 0.33 -7.33 -5.99
N LEU A 68 -0.96 -7.35 -6.30
CA LEU A 68 -1.72 -6.21 -6.78
C LEU A 68 -2.61 -5.69 -5.64
N PHE A 69 -2.43 -4.44 -5.23
CA PHE A 69 -3.30 -3.80 -4.24
C PHE A 69 -4.39 -3.02 -4.97
N ALA A 70 -5.61 -3.57 -5.01
CA ALA A 70 -6.71 -3.00 -5.76
C ALA A 70 -7.75 -2.34 -4.84
N THR A 71 -8.23 -1.14 -5.23
CA THR A 71 -9.41 -0.55 -4.61
C THR A 71 -10.69 -1.12 -5.23
N LYS A 72 -11.78 -1.14 -4.45
CA LYS A 72 -13.12 -1.42 -5.01
C LYS A 72 -13.42 -0.52 -6.21
N LYS A 73 -13.12 0.77 -6.08
CA LYS A 73 -13.32 1.75 -7.15
C LYS A 73 -12.63 1.37 -8.45
N TRP A 74 -11.38 0.88 -8.37
CA TRP A 74 -10.65 0.44 -9.56
C TRP A 74 -11.24 -0.85 -10.15
N LEU A 75 -11.61 -1.83 -9.30
CA LEU A 75 -12.24 -3.08 -9.73
C LEU A 75 -13.54 -2.81 -10.52
N ASP A 76 -14.40 -1.93 -9.99
CA ASP A 76 -15.67 -1.57 -10.63
C ASP A 76 -15.46 -0.89 -12.00
N GLN A 77 -14.39 -0.13 -12.16
CA GLN A 77 -14.08 0.63 -13.39
C GLN A 77 -13.38 -0.19 -14.47
N ASN A 78 -12.78 -1.34 -14.10
CA ASN A 78 -11.90 -2.10 -14.99
C ASN A 78 -12.27 -3.60 -15.11
N PRO A 79 -13.53 -3.96 -15.45
CA PRO A 79 -13.99 -5.35 -15.47
C PRO A 79 -13.17 -6.25 -16.41
N TYR A 80 -12.69 -5.71 -17.54
CA TYR A 80 -11.79 -6.45 -18.43
C TYR A 80 -10.45 -6.74 -17.75
N GLY A 81 -9.82 -5.76 -17.13
CA GLY A 81 -8.57 -5.95 -16.38
C GLY A 81 -8.72 -6.98 -15.24
N VAL A 82 -9.85 -6.92 -14.53
CA VAL A 82 -10.21 -7.91 -13.50
C VAL A 82 -10.29 -9.32 -14.09
N SER A 83 -10.92 -9.50 -15.27
CA SER A 83 -11.00 -10.81 -15.91
C SER A 83 -9.63 -11.37 -16.31
N VAL A 84 -8.71 -10.52 -16.79
CA VAL A 84 -7.34 -10.92 -17.12
C VAL A 84 -6.58 -11.34 -15.86
N ILE A 85 -6.67 -10.56 -14.77
CA ILE A 85 -6.02 -10.87 -13.50
C ILE A 85 -6.59 -12.18 -12.92
N LYS A 86 -7.91 -12.33 -12.91
CA LYS A 86 -8.59 -13.56 -12.43
C LYS A 86 -8.16 -14.82 -13.16
N ALA A 87 -7.82 -14.72 -14.43
CA ALA A 87 -7.32 -15.84 -15.24
C ALA A 87 -5.84 -16.17 -14.96
N ASN A 88 -5.13 -15.37 -14.13
CA ASN A 88 -3.70 -15.50 -13.85
C ASN A 88 -3.39 -15.39 -12.35
N LEU A 89 -4.27 -15.87 -11.47
CA LEU A 89 -4.11 -15.79 -10.00
C LEU A 89 -2.96 -16.65 -9.45
N ASP A 90 -2.44 -17.58 -10.23
CA ASP A 90 -1.21 -18.32 -9.92
C ASP A 90 0.04 -17.40 -9.95
N LEU A 91 -0.01 -16.35 -10.77
CA LEU A 91 1.06 -15.38 -10.95
C LEU A 91 0.76 -14.06 -10.23
N LEU A 92 -0.47 -13.59 -10.27
CA LEU A 92 -0.91 -12.28 -9.80
C LEU A 92 -1.82 -12.45 -8.57
N ASP A 93 -1.29 -12.12 -7.39
CA ASP A 93 -2.05 -12.09 -6.16
C ASP A 93 -2.82 -10.76 -6.03
N VAL A 94 -4.02 -10.76 -5.45
CA VAL A 94 -4.85 -9.55 -5.34
C VAL A 94 -5.15 -9.24 -3.88
N GLU A 95 -4.70 -8.09 -3.43
CA GLU A 95 -4.75 -7.64 -2.06
C GLU A 95 -5.46 -6.28 -1.92
N ASN A 96 -5.77 -5.89 -0.70
CA ASN A 96 -6.72 -4.81 -0.41
C ASN A 96 -6.07 -3.42 -0.39
N HIS A 97 -6.60 -2.50 -1.23
CA HIS A 97 -6.22 -1.08 -1.26
C HIS A 97 -7.37 -0.13 -0.82
N GLY A 98 -8.41 -0.69 -0.18
CA GLY A 98 -9.58 0.03 0.30
C GLY A 98 -10.74 0.11 -0.68
N GLU A 99 -11.81 0.77 -0.27
CA GLU A 99 -12.99 1.01 -1.10
C GLU A 99 -12.74 2.16 -2.10
N ASN A 100 -12.37 3.33 -1.59
CA ASN A 100 -12.36 4.61 -2.31
C ASN A 100 -10.99 5.28 -2.39
N HIS A 101 -9.92 4.63 -1.92
CA HIS A 101 -8.58 5.20 -1.85
C HIS A 101 -8.49 6.37 -0.86
N ILE A 102 -9.00 6.20 0.36
CA ILE A 102 -8.93 7.20 1.42
C ILE A 102 -7.78 6.85 2.37
N PRO A 103 -6.86 7.81 2.68
CA PRO A 103 -5.74 7.57 3.58
C PRO A 103 -6.17 7.01 4.95
N ALA A 104 -5.42 6.05 5.45
CA ALA A 104 -5.66 5.40 6.74
C ALA A 104 -5.13 6.26 7.90
N VAL A 105 -5.65 7.49 8.01
CA VAL A 105 -5.36 8.47 9.04
C VAL A 105 -6.66 8.96 9.62
N ILE A 106 -6.89 8.71 10.92
CA ILE A 106 -8.16 8.94 11.61
C ILE A 106 -8.21 10.34 12.23
N GLY A 107 -9.31 11.04 12.03
CA GLY A 107 -9.63 12.33 12.65
C GLY A 107 -10.20 13.33 11.67
N ALA A 108 -11.27 13.99 12.07
CA ALA A 108 -11.94 15.01 11.26
C ALA A 108 -10.96 16.12 10.83
N GLY A 109 -10.90 16.40 9.52
CA GLY A 109 -10.05 17.45 8.95
C GLY A 109 -8.58 17.08 8.75
N ARG A 110 -8.12 15.90 9.19
CA ARG A 110 -6.75 15.44 8.90
C ARG A 110 -6.58 15.11 7.41
N LYS A 111 -5.42 15.42 6.87
CA LYS A 111 -5.10 15.20 5.45
C LYS A 111 -3.69 14.63 5.29
N VAL A 112 -3.53 13.82 4.24
CA VAL A 112 -2.22 13.35 3.77
C VAL A 112 -2.06 13.79 2.32
N TYR A 113 -1.02 14.55 2.00
CA TYR A 113 -0.81 15.16 0.67
C TYR A 113 -2.03 15.91 0.14
N GLY A 114 -2.78 16.60 1.02
CA GLY A 114 -4.00 17.31 0.67
C GLY A 114 -5.26 16.43 0.56
N ILE A 115 -5.15 15.12 0.59
CA ILE A 115 -6.26 14.16 0.53
C ILE A 115 -6.85 14.00 1.93
N PRO A 116 -8.17 14.20 2.15
CA PRO A 116 -8.80 13.95 3.43
C PRO A 116 -8.62 12.51 3.90
N GLY A 117 -8.27 12.32 5.17
CA GLY A 117 -8.25 11.00 5.82
C GLY A 117 -9.64 10.55 6.28
N GLN A 118 -9.66 9.51 7.09
CA GLN A 118 -10.90 8.97 7.65
C GLN A 118 -11.43 9.87 8.76
N PRO A 119 -12.72 10.27 8.75
CA PRO A 119 -13.27 11.12 9.80
C PRO A 119 -13.24 10.43 11.17
N ASP A 120 -13.42 9.12 11.21
CA ASP A 120 -13.42 8.28 12.41
C ASP A 120 -13.10 6.81 12.10
N VAL A 121 -13.07 5.98 13.14
CA VAL A 121 -12.79 4.54 13.07
C VAL A 121 -13.86 3.77 12.26
N VAL A 122 -15.12 4.19 12.30
CA VAL A 122 -16.21 3.51 11.58
C VAL A 122 -16.01 3.63 10.07
N HIS A 123 -15.61 4.81 9.61
CA HIS A 123 -15.29 5.05 8.19
C HIS A 123 -14.04 4.29 7.76
N LEU A 124 -12.99 4.22 8.59
CA LEU A 124 -11.81 3.38 8.30
C LEU A 124 -12.20 1.91 8.14
N ARG A 125 -12.99 1.37 9.07
CA ARG A 125 -13.46 -0.03 8.99
C ARG A 125 -14.23 -0.29 7.70
N ARG A 126 -15.10 0.63 7.33
CA ARG A 126 -15.86 0.53 6.08
C ARG A 126 -14.92 0.52 4.87
N GLU A 127 -13.97 1.46 4.80
CA GLU A 127 -12.99 1.54 3.70
C GLU A 127 -12.23 0.23 3.53
N VAL A 128 -11.76 -0.37 4.63
CA VAL A 128 -11.02 -1.64 4.61
C VAL A 128 -11.93 -2.82 4.25
N LEU A 129 -13.07 -2.98 4.92
CA LEU A 129 -13.93 -4.15 4.75
C LEU A 129 -14.65 -4.16 3.40
N ALA A 130 -15.11 -3.00 2.91
CA ALA A 130 -15.76 -2.93 1.60
C ALA A 130 -14.77 -3.19 0.45
N GLY A 131 -13.50 -2.75 0.60
CA GLY A 131 -12.43 -3.11 -0.33
C GLY A 131 -12.20 -4.62 -0.37
N ALA A 132 -12.07 -5.25 0.81
CA ALA A 132 -11.86 -6.69 0.91
C ALA A 132 -13.01 -7.50 0.29
N GLN A 133 -14.26 -7.15 0.62
CA GLN A 133 -15.44 -7.80 0.06
C GLN A 133 -15.51 -7.68 -1.47
N ALA A 134 -15.13 -6.52 -2.00
CA ALA A 134 -15.10 -6.30 -3.45
C ALA A 134 -14.07 -7.19 -4.15
N ILE A 135 -12.89 -7.38 -3.56
CA ILE A 135 -11.85 -8.27 -4.09
C ILE A 135 -12.33 -9.72 -4.08
N GLU A 136 -12.84 -10.20 -2.95
CA GLU A 136 -13.36 -11.56 -2.84
C GLU A 136 -14.48 -11.83 -3.86
N ALA A 137 -15.40 -10.89 -4.03
CA ALA A 137 -16.46 -10.99 -5.04
C ALA A 137 -15.91 -11.00 -6.47
N ALA A 138 -14.87 -10.20 -6.77
CA ALA A 138 -14.31 -10.05 -8.11
C ALA A 138 -13.45 -11.25 -8.52
N VAL A 139 -12.52 -11.69 -7.66
CA VAL A 139 -11.52 -12.72 -8.01
C VAL A 139 -11.77 -14.06 -7.35
N GLY A 140 -12.60 -14.14 -6.30
CA GLY A 140 -12.97 -15.38 -5.60
C GLY A 140 -11.97 -15.77 -4.48
N VAL A 141 -11.05 -14.87 -4.11
CA VAL A 141 -10.06 -15.10 -3.05
C VAL A 141 -10.11 -13.91 -2.08
N ALA A 142 -10.19 -14.20 -0.78
CA ALA A 142 -10.18 -13.17 0.25
C ALA A 142 -8.76 -12.59 0.42
N PRO A 143 -8.59 -11.25 0.47
CA PRO A 143 -7.29 -10.65 0.71
C PRO A 143 -6.86 -10.77 2.18
N HIS A 144 -5.55 -10.84 2.41
CA HIS A 144 -4.94 -10.92 3.74
C HIS A 144 -4.08 -9.70 4.08
N TRP A 145 -3.64 -8.97 3.07
CA TRP A 145 -2.85 -7.76 3.20
C TRP A 145 -3.69 -6.52 2.90
N TYR A 146 -3.36 -5.44 3.58
CA TYR A 146 -3.91 -4.13 3.31
C TYR A 146 -2.78 -3.13 3.06
N ARG A 147 -2.91 -2.34 2.02
CA ARG A 147 -2.11 -1.13 1.80
C ARG A 147 -3.04 0.06 1.73
N GLY A 148 -2.94 0.98 2.71
CA GLY A 148 -3.74 2.20 2.71
C GLY A 148 -3.29 3.16 1.61
N ALA A 149 -4.23 3.98 1.14
CA ALA A 149 -3.90 5.06 0.23
C ALA A 149 -2.76 5.92 0.79
N THR A 150 -1.82 6.30 -0.07
CA THR A 150 -0.60 7.06 0.26
C THR A 150 0.50 6.31 1.02
N GLY A 151 0.22 5.10 1.55
CA GLY A 151 1.17 4.36 2.40
C GLY A 151 1.41 5.00 3.78
N ILE A 152 0.66 6.04 4.13
CA ILE A 152 0.79 6.80 5.39
C ILE A 152 -0.35 6.42 6.34
N TYR A 153 0.01 6.23 7.60
CA TYR A 153 -0.90 5.77 8.66
C TYR A 153 -0.75 6.61 9.93
N ASP A 154 -1.73 6.57 10.80
CA ASP A 154 -1.53 6.83 12.22
C ASP A 154 -1.61 5.54 13.05
N ALA A 155 -1.13 5.59 14.27
CA ALA A 155 -1.06 4.42 15.15
C ALA A 155 -2.44 3.80 15.43
N GLN A 156 -3.51 4.61 15.50
CA GLN A 156 -4.86 4.13 15.71
C GLN A 156 -5.36 3.35 14.49
N ALA A 157 -5.10 3.85 13.28
CA ALA A 157 -5.46 3.17 12.05
C ALA A 157 -4.73 1.84 11.91
N VAL A 158 -3.42 1.79 12.19
CA VAL A 158 -2.63 0.54 12.20
C VAL A 158 -3.24 -0.48 13.15
N ALA A 159 -3.53 -0.09 14.41
CA ALA A 159 -4.11 -0.98 15.39
C ALA A 159 -5.49 -1.51 14.95
N GLU A 160 -6.30 -0.67 14.32
CA GLU A 160 -7.63 -1.05 13.88
C GLU A 160 -7.61 -1.99 12.67
N ILE A 161 -6.74 -1.74 11.68
CA ILE A 161 -6.54 -2.61 10.52
C ILE A 161 -6.09 -4.01 10.98
N ASN A 162 -5.14 -4.08 11.91
CA ASN A 162 -4.70 -5.35 12.49
C ASN A 162 -5.82 -6.11 13.23
N LYS A 163 -6.70 -5.39 13.99
CA LYS A 163 -7.87 -5.98 14.63
C LYS A 163 -8.88 -6.54 13.64
N LEU A 164 -8.96 -5.98 12.43
CA LEU A 164 -9.78 -6.51 11.34
C LEU A 164 -9.18 -7.76 10.69
N GLY A 165 -7.98 -8.18 11.11
CA GLY A 165 -7.31 -9.39 10.63
C GLY A 165 -6.38 -9.16 9.43
N PHE A 166 -6.17 -7.91 9.00
CA PHE A 166 -5.27 -7.61 7.90
C PHE A 166 -3.85 -7.34 8.39
N LYS A 167 -2.86 -7.85 7.67
CA LYS A 167 -1.47 -7.40 7.75
C LYS A 167 -1.31 -6.14 6.89
N ILE A 168 -0.53 -5.17 7.35
CA ILE A 168 -0.22 -3.99 6.55
C ILE A 168 1.02 -4.27 5.71
N ALA A 169 0.96 -3.95 4.42
CA ALA A 169 2.09 -4.08 3.52
C ALA A 169 2.75 -2.73 3.29
N GLY A 170 3.98 -2.59 3.75
CA GLY A 170 4.87 -1.49 3.42
C GLY A 170 5.69 -1.77 2.14
N PHE A 171 6.75 -0.98 1.95
CA PHE A 171 7.70 -1.11 0.84
C PHE A 171 9.07 -0.54 1.23
N SER A 172 10.12 -0.93 0.50
CA SER A 172 11.46 -0.36 0.66
C SER A 172 11.91 0.44 -0.56
N VAL A 173 11.32 0.20 -1.73
CA VAL A 173 11.63 0.92 -2.97
C VAL A 173 10.36 1.46 -3.60
N ASN A 174 10.22 2.79 -3.63
CA ASN A 174 9.16 3.46 -4.39
C ASN A 174 9.66 3.69 -5.83
N ALA A 175 9.24 2.82 -6.75
CA ALA A 175 9.81 2.81 -8.10
C ALA A 175 9.31 3.96 -8.97
N ASP A 176 8.02 4.34 -8.90
CA ASP A 176 7.41 5.27 -9.86
C ASP A 176 6.76 6.51 -9.24
N ALA A 177 6.80 6.65 -7.90
CA ALA A 177 6.22 7.78 -7.15
C ALA A 177 4.76 8.11 -7.56
N GLY A 178 3.88 7.10 -7.56
CA GLY A 178 2.48 7.28 -7.96
C GLY A 178 2.30 7.41 -9.47
N ALA A 179 3.13 6.73 -10.26
CA ALA A 179 3.18 6.83 -11.72
C ALA A 179 3.39 8.28 -12.22
N THR A 180 4.24 9.05 -11.51
CA THR A 180 4.55 10.45 -11.85
C THR A 180 5.96 10.65 -12.41
N LEU A 181 6.83 9.65 -12.26
CA LEU A 181 8.22 9.74 -12.70
C LEU A 181 8.37 9.49 -14.20
N THR A 182 9.46 10.00 -14.75
CA THR A 182 9.91 9.66 -16.11
C THR A 182 10.46 8.25 -16.16
N GLN A 183 10.49 7.65 -17.35
CA GLN A 183 11.07 6.32 -17.59
C GLN A 183 12.49 6.20 -17.00
N ALA A 184 13.38 7.15 -17.34
CA ALA A 184 14.76 7.14 -16.86
C ALA A 184 14.88 7.19 -15.34
N ALA A 185 13.98 7.92 -14.65
CA ALA A 185 13.96 7.98 -13.19
C ALA A 185 13.51 6.64 -12.58
N ILE A 186 12.50 5.99 -13.16
CA ILE A 186 12.03 4.67 -12.72
C ILE A 186 13.15 3.64 -12.93
N GLU A 187 13.76 3.57 -14.12
CA GLU A 187 14.87 2.68 -14.40
C GLU A 187 16.07 2.90 -13.46
N GLY A 188 16.36 4.17 -13.15
CA GLY A 188 17.40 4.54 -12.17
C GLY A 188 17.13 3.97 -10.78
N ARG A 189 15.88 4.00 -10.33
CA ARG A 189 15.47 3.41 -9.04
C ARG A 189 15.51 1.89 -9.06
N LEU A 190 15.07 1.26 -10.14
CA LEU A 190 15.13 -0.22 -10.30
C LEU A 190 16.57 -0.73 -10.29
N LYS A 191 17.53 0.02 -10.80
CA LYS A 191 18.97 -0.34 -10.73
C LYS A 191 19.54 -0.36 -9.32
N GLN A 192 18.89 0.32 -8.35
CA GLN A 192 19.33 0.36 -6.95
C GLN A 192 18.69 -0.76 -6.10
N VAL A 193 17.77 -1.54 -6.67
CA VAL A 193 17.07 -2.64 -5.99
C VAL A 193 18.07 -3.68 -5.47
N LYS A 194 17.86 -4.13 -4.25
CA LYS A 194 18.67 -5.15 -3.56
C LYS A 194 17.84 -6.38 -3.25
N GLY A 195 18.50 -7.50 -3.00
CA GLY A 195 17.81 -8.68 -2.49
C GLY A 195 17.14 -8.38 -1.15
N GLY A 196 15.88 -8.74 -1.02
CA GLY A 196 15.04 -8.43 0.13
C GLY A 196 14.10 -7.25 -0.06
N ASP A 197 14.26 -6.44 -1.11
CA ASP A 197 13.39 -5.28 -1.31
C ASP A 197 11.96 -5.66 -1.65
N VAL A 198 11.04 -4.80 -1.16
CA VAL A 198 9.64 -4.73 -1.57
C VAL A 198 9.46 -3.47 -2.42
N ILE A 199 9.16 -3.67 -3.69
CA ILE A 199 9.02 -2.60 -4.68
C ILE A 199 7.56 -2.20 -4.78
N ILE A 200 7.26 -0.90 -4.61
CA ILE A 200 5.94 -0.34 -4.94
C ILE A 200 5.99 0.39 -6.28
N ALA A 201 4.99 0.16 -7.11
CA ALA A 201 4.68 0.94 -8.30
C ALA A 201 3.17 0.92 -8.56
N HIS A 202 2.70 1.47 -9.70
CA HIS A 202 1.28 1.65 -9.99
C HIS A 202 0.91 1.06 -11.35
N MET A 203 -0.29 0.47 -11.41
CA MET A 203 -0.85 -0.15 -12.64
C MET A 203 -2.16 0.51 -13.12
N ASN A 204 -2.42 1.72 -12.68
CA ASN A 204 -3.70 2.40 -12.93
C ASN A 204 -3.57 3.64 -13.82
N LYS A 205 -2.38 3.83 -14.45
CA LYS A 205 -2.10 4.97 -15.33
C LYS A 205 -1.33 4.53 -16.59
N PRO A 206 -2.03 3.89 -17.57
CA PRO A 206 -1.39 3.36 -18.78
C PRO A 206 -0.73 4.41 -19.68
N THR A 207 -1.00 5.69 -19.46
CA THR A 207 -0.33 6.82 -20.13
C THR A 207 0.95 7.28 -19.41
N GLY A 208 1.31 6.66 -18.28
CA GLY A 208 2.55 6.89 -17.58
C GLY A 208 3.71 6.08 -18.19
N PHE A 209 4.86 6.12 -17.53
CA PHE A 209 6.07 5.45 -17.99
C PHE A 209 6.37 4.14 -17.24
N THR A 210 5.48 3.68 -16.36
CA THR A 210 5.73 2.50 -15.50
C THR A 210 5.88 1.24 -16.36
N ALA A 211 4.98 0.99 -17.30
CA ALA A 211 5.04 -0.19 -18.17
C ALA A 211 6.33 -0.22 -19.01
N GLU A 212 6.69 0.90 -19.63
CA GLU A 212 7.89 1.00 -20.47
C GLU A 212 9.17 0.82 -19.64
N ALA A 213 9.30 1.51 -18.52
CA ALA A 213 10.45 1.38 -17.63
C ALA A 213 10.59 -0.04 -17.05
N PHE A 214 9.47 -0.71 -16.74
CA PHE A 214 9.47 -2.07 -16.21
C PHE A 214 9.88 -3.09 -17.27
N SER A 215 9.50 -2.89 -18.54
CA SER A 215 9.91 -3.78 -19.62
C SER A 215 11.45 -3.87 -19.76
N THR A 216 12.16 -2.82 -19.37
CA THR A 216 13.63 -2.78 -19.34
C THR A 216 14.18 -3.15 -17.95
N GLY A 217 13.68 -2.51 -16.90
CA GLY A 217 14.24 -2.61 -15.55
C GLY A 217 14.03 -3.97 -14.90
N LEU A 218 12.83 -4.58 -15.03
CA LEU A 218 12.58 -5.90 -14.44
C LEU A 218 13.34 -7.00 -15.20
N ILE A 219 13.49 -6.89 -16.52
CA ILE A 219 14.35 -7.81 -17.30
C ILE A 219 15.82 -7.69 -16.87
N HIS A 220 16.28 -6.47 -16.59
CA HIS A 220 17.62 -6.29 -16.03
C HIS A 220 17.77 -6.99 -14.67
N LEU A 221 16.81 -6.87 -13.76
CA LEU A 221 16.84 -7.58 -12.47
C LEU A 221 16.87 -9.11 -12.67
N LEU A 222 15.99 -9.66 -13.52
CA LEU A 222 15.98 -11.10 -13.83
C LEU A 222 17.35 -11.59 -14.35
N LYS A 223 17.97 -10.86 -15.30
CA LYS A 223 19.29 -11.17 -15.83
C LYS A 223 20.42 -11.12 -14.79
N ASN A 224 20.22 -10.34 -13.71
CA ASN A 224 21.17 -10.24 -12.59
C ASN A 224 20.83 -11.22 -11.43
N GLY A 225 20.00 -12.24 -11.69
CA GLY A 225 19.72 -13.33 -10.77
C GLY A 225 18.72 -12.98 -9.67
N PHE A 226 17.92 -11.92 -9.84
CA PHE A 226 16.80 -11.65 -8.95
C PHE A 226 15.64 -12.58 -9.25
N VAL A 227 14.94 -13.00 -8.19
CA VAL A 227 13.73 -13.83 -8.24
C VAL A 227 12.58 -13.04 -7.64
N PHE A 228 11.55 -12.79 -8.45
CA PHE A 228 10.35 -12.12 -7.98
C PHE A 228 9.46 -13.08 -7.20
N VAL A 229 8.83 -12.57 -6.14
CA VAL A 229 7.92 -13.34 -5.27
C VAL A 229 6.67 -12.52 -4.93
N ARG A 230 5.55 -13.22 -4.68
CA ARG A 230 4.32 -12.60 -4.17
C ARG A 230 4.36 -12.48 -2.65
N LEU A 231 3.62 -11.54 -2.08
CA LEU A 231 3.56 -11.34 -0.63
C LEU A 231 2.89 -12.50 0.12
N ASP A 232 1.94 -13.20 -0.50
CA ASP A 232 1.29 -14.39 0.09
C ASP A 232 2.23 -15.61 0.27
N LYS A 233 3.44 -15.57 -0.30
CA LYS A 233 4.47 -16.63 -0.24
C LYS A 233 5.68 -16.25 0.61
N VAL A 234 5.63 -15.13 1.31
CA VAL A 234 6.78 -14.61 2.06
C VAL A 234 6.35 -13.98 3.38
N GLU A 235 7.31 -13.75 4.25
CA GLU A 235 7.16 -12.92 5.44
C GLU A 235 7.87 -11.58 5.25
N LEU A 236 7.27 -10.52 5.79
CA LEU A 236 7.85 -9.18 5.83
C LEU A 236 8.40 -8.89 7.23
N ARG A 237 9.39 -8.03 7.29
CA ARG A 237 9.92 -7.43 8.51
C ARG A 237 10.04 -5.93 8.35
N ASP A 238 9.80 -5.19 9.41
CA ASP A 238 9.95 -3.75 9.42
C ASP A 238 11.39 -3.35 9.08
N VAL A 239 11.53 -2.27 8.33
CA VAL A 239 12.81 -1.57 8.19
C VAL A 239 13.03 -0.79 9.47
N VAL A 240 13.90 -1.30 10.35
CA VAL A 240 14.39 -0.51 11.46
C VAL A 240 15.25 0.60 10.85
N GLU A 241 14.82 1.85 10.94
CA GLU A 241 15.65 3.00 10.55
C GLU A 241 16.98 2.88 11.31
N ARG A 242 18.08 2.75 10.54
CA ARG A 242 19.44 2.72 11.05
C ARG A 242 19.98 4.11 11.19
#